data_c0078e631b30eca18c3ce41cb550e23d
#
_entry.id   c0078e631b30eca18c3ce41cb550e23d
#
_cell.length_a   1.000
_cell.length_b   1.000
_cell.length_c   1.000
_cell.angle_alpha   90.00
_cell.angle_beta   90.00
_cell.angle_gamma   90.00
#
_symmetry.space_group_name_H-M   'P 1'
#
loop_
_entity.id
_entity.type
_entity.pdbx_description
1 polymer ?
#
loop_
_entity_poly.entity_id
_entity_poly.type
_entity_poly.pdbx_seq_one_letter_code
_entity_poly.pdbx_strand_id
1 'polypeptide(L)'
;MKKIITFTACITSITFAAFAQKIDAGKVPSAVKTSFAKQYPGVATKWEKENGKYEASFKKDGNTMSALFEKNGTMTESETDIKVSALPAAVLAYVKANYKGKTIKEGAKITKADGTVMYEAEVDGKDVIFDSNGKFLKVMKG
;
A
#
# COMPACT_ATOMS: atom_id res chain seq x y z
N MET A 1 -0.56 27.79 -50.44
CA MET A 1 -0.75 27.74 -48.96
C MET A 1 -0.88 26.28 -48.53
N LYS A 2 0.17 25.74 -47.92
CA LYS A 2 0.17 24.34 -47.46
C LYS A 2 -0.47 24.33 -46.06
N LYS A 3 -1.64 23.69 -45.93
CA LYS A 3 -2.28 23.44 -44.61
C LYS A 3 -1.54 22.32 -43.93
N ILE A 4 -0.86 22.64 -42.84
CA ILE A 4 -0.27 21.67 -41.93
C ILE A 4 -1.39 21.16 -41.04
N ILE A 5 -1.78 19.91 -41.24
CA ILE A 5 -2.71 19.20 -40.34
C ILE A 5 -1.86 18.64 -39.18
N THR A 6 -1.92 19.29 -38.05
CA THR A 6 -1.30 18.79 -36.81
C THR A 6 -2.18 17.67 -36.27
N PHE A 7 -1.69 16.44 -36.38
CA PHE A 7 -2.33 15.27 -35.79
C PHE A 7 -1.99 15.27 -34.29
N THR A 8 -2.90 15.77 -33.47
CA THR A 8 -2.78 15.66 -32.02
C THR A 8 -3.11 14.22 -31.65
N ALA A 9 -2.08 13.42 -31.40
CA ALA A 9 -2.22 12.09 -30.84
C ALA A 9 -2.70 12.24 -29.38
N CYS A 10 -3.99 12.05 -29.17
CA CYS A 10 -4.56 11.91 -27.82
C CYS A 10 -4.11 10.56 -27.26
N ILE A 11 -3.02 10.56 -26.50
CA ILE A 11 -2.60 9.38 -25.73
C ILE A 11 -3.59 9.26 -24.58
N THR A 12 -4.64 8.47 -24.75
CA THR A 12 -5.49 8.03 -23.67
C THR A 12 -4.68 7.07 -22.81
N SER A 13 -4.08 7.58 -21.76
CA SER A 13 -3.51 6.76 -20.69
C SER A 13 -4.65 5.99 -20.05
N ILE A 14 -4.81 4.72 -20.43
CA ILE A 14 -5.70 3.80 -19.73
C ILE A 14 -5.00 3.49 -18.42
N THR A 15 -5.34 4.24 -17.39
CA THR A 15 -4.99 3.88 -16.01
C THR A 15 -5.84 2.67 -15.66
N PHE A 16 -5.25 1.48 -15.71
CA PHE A 16 -5.83 0.31 -15.07
C PHE A 16 -5.83 0.61 -13.56
N ALA A 17 -6.99 0.98 -13.03
CA ALA A 17 -7.21 0.93 -11.60
C ALA A 17 -7.09 -0.56 -11.23
N ALA A 18 -6.03 -0.91 -10.51
CA ALA A 18 -5.88 -2.23 -9.98
C ALA A 18 -6.87 -2.36 -8.82
N PHE A 19 -7.95 -3.09 -9.05
CA PHE A 19 -8.90 -3.42 -8.00
C PHE A 19 -8.38 -4.63 -7.24
N ALA A 20 -8.17 -4.49 -5.94
CA ALA A 20 -7.96 -5.61 -5.05
C ALA A 20 -9.20 -6.50 -5.08
N GLN A 21 -9.05 -7.78 -5.43
CA GLN A 21 -10.13 -8.74 -5.52
C GLN A 21 -10.07 -9.69 -4.34
N LYS A 22 -11.11 -9.71 -3.52
CA LYS A 22 -11.29 -10.72 -2.47
C LYS A 22 -11.28 -12.11 -3.07
N ILE A 23 -10.50 -13.02 -2.50
CA ILE A 23 -10.38 -14.40 -2.95
C ILE A 23 -10.53 -15.37 -1.79
N ASP A 24 -11.07 -16.54 -2.08
CA ASP A 24 -11.12 -17.64 -1.11
C ASP A 24 -9.72 -18.21 -0.85
N ALA A 25 -9.47 -18.61 0.38
CA ALA A 25 -8.20 -19.24 0.77
C ALA A 25 -7.82 -20.46 -0.10
N GLY A 26 -8.81 -21.16 -0.66
CA GLY A 26 -8.60 -22.27 -1.59
C GLY A 26 -7.95 -21.85 -2.92
N LYS A 27 -8.11 -20.59 -3.32
CA LYS A 27 -7.51 -20.02 -4.54
C LYS A 27 -6.14 -19.40 -4.32
N VAL A 28 -5.69 -19.30 -3.06
CA VAL A 28 -4.36 -18.81 -2.71
C VAL A 28 -3.34 -19.92 -2.91
N PRO A 29 -2.21 -19.69 -3.60
CA PRO A 29 -1.17 -20.69 -3.78
C PRO A 29 -0.69 -21.27 -2.44
N SER A 30 -0.41 -22.56 -2.41
CA SER A 30 0.08 -23.23 -1.20
C SER A 30 1.38 -22.61 -0.68
N ALA A 31 2.29 -22.20 -1.56
CA ALA A 31 3.53 -21.52 -1.18
C ALA A 31 3.27 -20.21 -0.41
N VAL A 32 2.27 -19.43 -0.82
CA VAL A 32 1.86 -18.20 -0.14
C VAL A 32 1.29 -18.51 1.24
N LYS A 33 0.37 -19.46 1.34
CA LYS A 33 -0.23 -19.88 2.61
C LYS A 33 0.80 -20.44 3.58
N THR A 34 1.73 -21.25 3.10
CA THR A 34 2.83 -21.81 3.90
C THR A 34 3.75 -20.69 4.42
N SER A 35 4.11 -19.75 3.57
CA SER A 35 4.93 -18.60 3.97
C SER A 35 4.23 -17.73 5.03
N PHE A 36 2.96 -17.45 4.83
CA PHE A 36 2.15 -16.71 5.79
C PHE A 36 2.09 -17.42 7.15
N ALA A 37 1.73 -18.72 7.15
CA ALA A 37 1.62 -19.51 8.37
C ALA A 37 2.96 -19.62 9.14
N LYS A 38 4.08 -19.64 8.43
CA LYS A 38 5.41 -19.65 9.03
C LYS A 38 5.75 -18.32 9.73
N GLN A 39 5.37 -17.20 9.13
CA GLN A 39 5.67 -15.86 9.67
C GLN A 39 4.65 -15.41 10.73
N TYR A 40 3.40 -15.85 10.58
CA TYR A 40 2.28 -15.47 11.43
C TYR A 40 1.52 -16.74 11.90
N PRO A 41 2.16 -17.59 12.73
CA PRO A 41 1.56 -18.87 13.12
C PRO A 41 0.26 -18.65 13.91
N GLY A 42 -0.78 -19.43 13.54
CA GLY A 42 -2.07 -19.41 14.22
C GLY A 42 -2.95 -18.18 13.96
N VAL A 43 -2.53 -17.29 13.05
CA VAL A 43 -3.28 -16.05 12.75
C VAL A 43 -4.30 -16.31 11.64
N ALA A 44 -5.56 -15.96 11.89
CA ALA A 44 -6.60 -15.96 10.87
C ALA A 44 -6.42 -14.75 9.93
N THR A 45 -6.63 -14.97 8.63
CA THR A 45 -6.44 -13.93 7.62
C THR A 45 -7.53 -13.94 6.55
N LYS A 46 -7.75 -12.78 5.96
CA LYS A 46 -8.52 -12.61 4.70
C LYS A 46 -7.52 -12.43 3.57
N TRP A 47 -7.90 -12.88 2.38
CA TRP A 47 -7.04 -12.81 1.22
C TRP A 47 -7.62 -11.95 0.12
N GLU A 48 -6.76 -11.16 -0.49
CA GLU A 48 -7.06 -10.38 -1.69
C GLU A 48 -5.97 -10.63 -2.75
N LYS A 49 -6.34 -10.45 -4.00
CA LYS A 49 -5.39 -10.53 -5.12
C LYS A 49 -5.36 -9.18 -5.82
N GLU A 50 -4.17 -8.61 -5.91
CA GLU A 50 -3.93 -7.33 -6.55
C GLU A 50 -2.64 -7.38 -7.36
N ASN A 51 -2.68 -6.92 -8.61
CA ASN A 51 -1.51 -6.84 -9.50
C ASN A 51 -0.69 -8.15 -9.58
N GLY A 52 -1.35 -9.30 -9.51
CA GLY A 52 -0.69 -10.61 -9.55
C GLY A 52 -0.09 -11.07 -8.22
N LYS A 53 -0.11 -10.24 -7.20
CA LYS A 53 0.31 -10.56 -5.83
C LYS A 53 -0.86 -10.98 -4.95
N TYR A 54 -0.55 -11.52 -3.78
CA TYR A 54 -1.51 -11.99 -2.79
C TYR A 54 -1.30 -11.22 -1.50
N GLU A 55 -2.34 -10.55 -1.05
CA GLU A 55 -2.35 -9.81 0.20
C GLU A 55 -3.11 -10.58 1.26
N ALA A 56 -2.48 -10.72 2.43
CA ALA A 56 -3.10 -11.22 3.64
C ALA A 56 -3.43 -10.06 4.56
N SER A 57 -4.70 -9.89 4.93
CA SER A 57 -5.13 -8.89 5.92
C SER A 57 -5.53 -9.60 7.21
N PHE A 58 -4.95 -9.21 8.34
CA PHE A 58 -5.10 -9.90 9.62
C PHE A 58 -4.93 -8.96 10.81
N LYS A 59 -5.23 -9.48 12.01
CA LYS A 59 -4.92 -8.80 13.27
C LYS A 59 -3.90 -9.61 14.06
N LYS A 60 -2.90 -8.92 14.60
CA LYS A 60 -1.89 -9.52 15.47
C LYS A 60 -1.53 -8.55 16.58
N ASP A 61 -1.55 -9.04 17.82
CA ASP A 61 -1.20 -8.25 19.02
C ASP A 61 -1.98 -6.93 19.12
N GLY A 62 -3.26 -6.94 18.70
CA GLY A 62 -4.15 -5.77 18.72
C GLY A 62 -3.99 -4.82 17.55
N ASN A 63 -3.01 -5.01 16.67
CA ASN A 63 -2.79 -4.18 15.49
C ASN A 63 -3.44 -4.81 14.25
N THR A 64 -4.00 -3.99 13.38
CA THR A 64 -4.35 -4.36 12.01
C THR A 64 -3.07 -4.40 11.19
N MET A 65 -2.90 -5.45 10.42
CA MET A 65 -1.72 -5.67 9.59
C MET A 65 -2.11 -6.22 8.23
N SER A 66 -1.27 -5.97 7.25
CA SER A 66 -1.29 -6.71 5.99
C SER A 66 0.12 -7.20 5.61
N ALA A 67 0.16 -8.22 4.76
CA ALA A 67 1.40 -8.75 4.20
C ALA A 67 1.18 -9.14 2.74
N LEU A 68 2.09 -8.71 1.88
CA LEU A 68 2.03 -8.87 0.44
C LEU A 68 3.03 -9.93 -0.02
N PHE A 69 2.53 -10.88 -0.80
CA PHE A 69 3.31 -12.04 -1.27
C PHE A 69 3.30 -12.15 -2.78
N GLU A 70 4.43 -12.54 -3.34
CA GLU A 70 4.50 -13.08 -4.70
C GLU A 70 3.87 -14.49 -4.74
N LYS A 71 3.49 -14.95 -5.92
CA LYS A 71 2.89 -16.28 -6.14
C LYS A 71 3.75 -17.43 -5.60
N ASN A 72 5.07 -17.25 -5.59
CA ASN A 72 6.03 -18.25 -5.08
C ASN A 72 6.16 -18.27 -3.54
N GLY A 73 5.42 -17.42 -2.82
CA GLY A 73 5.45 -17.30 -1.37
C GLY A 73 6.47 -16.32 -0.81
N THR A 74 7.23 -15.62 -1.66
CA THR A 74 8.14 -14.56 -1.18
C THR A 74 7.31 -13.38 -0.66
N MET A 75 7.46 -13.04 0.62
CA MET A 75 6.88 -11.83 1.18
C MET A 75 7.68 -10.62 0.71
N THR A 76 7.01 -9.67 0.08
CA THR A 76 7.65 -8.46 -0.45
C THR A 76 7.53 -7.27 0.49
N GLU A 77 6.47 -7.26 1.30
CA GLU A 77 6.11 -6.10 2.12
C GLU A 77 5.18 -6.53 3.25
N SER A 78 5.29 -5.88 4.38
CA SER A 78 4.29 -5.92 5.46
C SER A 78 3.93 -4.51 5.88
N GLU A 79 2.67 -4.31 6.24
CA GLU A 79 2.15 -3.04 6.71
C GLU A 79 1.50 -3.23 8.08
N THR A 80 1.64 -2.23 8.94
CA THR A 80 1.03 -2.20 10.26
C THR A 80 0.38 -0.85 10.46
N ASP A 81 -0.93 -0.86 10.75
CA ASP A 81 -1.64 0.36 11.13
C ASP A 81 -1.05 0.91 12.41
N ILE A 82 -0.79 2.20 12.43
CA ILE A 82 -0.28 2.91 13.60
C ILE A 82 -1.17 4.12 13.90
N LYS A 83 -1.14 4.56 15.14
CA LYS A 83 -1.81 5.81 15.52
C LYS A 83 -1.20 6.97 14.73
N VAL A 84 -2.03 7.93 14.30
CA VAL A 84 -1.56 9.14 13.60
C VAL A 84 -0.48 9.85 14.42
N SER A 85 -0.62 9.87 15.74
CA SER A 85 0.39 10.46 16.64
C SER A 85 1.73 9.72 16.69
N ALA A 86 1.79 8.49 16.16
CA ALA A 86 3.01 7.68 16.07
C ALA A 86 3.75 7.89 14.74
N LEU A 87 3.17 8.62 13.80
CA LEU A 87 3.85 9.03 12.57
C LEU A 87 5.02 9.97 12.91
N PRO A 88 6.12 9.94 12.14
CA PRO A 88 7.21 10.89 12.30
C PRO A 88 6.73 12.35 12.27
N ALA A 89 7.30 13.21 13.11
CA ALA A 89 6.93 14.62 13.16
C ALA A 89 7.03 15.32 11.79
N ALA A 90 7.99 14.92 10.95
CA ALA A 90 8.15 15.43 9.60
C ALA A 90 6.95 15.09 8.69
N VAL A 91 6.32 13.93 8.86
CA VAL A 91 5.09 13.54 8.14
C VAL A 91 3.95 14.47 8.53
N LEU A 92 3.74 14.66 9.83
CA LEU A 92 2.70 15.54 10.35
C LEU A 92 2.87 16.97 9.85
N ALA A 93 4.11 17.48 9.87
CA ALA A 93 4.45 18.82 9.37
C ALA A 93 4.22 18.95 7.87
N TYR A 94 4.59 17.95 7.08
CA TYR A 94 4.37 17.93 5.64
C TYR A 94 2.88 17.99 5.29
N VAL A 95 2.07 17.16 5.93
CA VAL A 95 0.61 17.16 5.69
C VAL A 95 -0.01 18.48 6.08
N LYS A 96 0.36 19.05 7.23
CA LYS A 96 -0.12 20.37 7.66
C LYS A 96 0.21 21.48 6.65
N ALA A 97 1.37 21.44 6.05
CA ALA A 97 1.83 22.46 5.09
C ALA A 97 1.19 22.28 3.69
N ASN A 98 1.01 21.03 3.22
CA ASN A 98 0.63 20.75 1.84
C ASN A 98 -0.85 20.37 1.67
N TYR A 99 -1.54 19.99 2.74
CA TYR A 99 -2.95 19.58 2.76
C TYR A 99 -3.73 20.46 3.75
N LYS A 100 -3.73 21.77 3.53
CA LYS A 100 -4.38 22.74 4.42
C LYS A 100 -5.85 22.42 4.64
N GLY A 101 -6.28 22.41 5.91
CA GLY A 101 -7.65 22.10 6.30
C GLY A 101 -8.02 20.62 6.21
N LYS A 102 -7.09 19.73 5.84
CA LYS A 102 -7.30 18.28 5.83
C LYS A 102 -6.61 17.64 7.02
N THR A 103 -7.18 16.51 7.47
CA THR A 103 -6.62 15.70 8.57
C THR A 103 -6.10 14.38 8.02
N ILE A 104 -5.10 13.83 8.70
CA ILE A 104 -4.68 12.44 8.46
C ILE A 104 -5.75 11.54 9.07
N LYS A 105 -6.36 10.70 8.25
CA LYS A 105 -7.41 9.78 8.67
C LYS A 105 -6.81 8.51 9.26
N GLU A 106 -5.83 7.93 8.59
CA GLU A 106 -5.13 6.71 8.99
C GLU A 106 -3.64 6.87 8.79
N GLY A 107 -2.84 6.17 9.58
CA GLY A 107 -1.40 6.09 9.46
C GLY A 107 -0.94 4.65 9.45
N ALA A 108 0.08 4.34 8.67
CA ALA A 108 0.68 3.02 8.62
C ALA A 108 2.21 3.07 8.55
N LYS A 109 2.82 2.01 9.05
CA LYS A 109 4.24 1.71 8.88
C LYS A 109 4.39 0.55 7.91
N ILE A 110 5.11 0.78 6.83
CA ILE A 110 5.40 -0.21 5.79
C ILE A 110 6.85 -0.69 5.96
N THR A 111 7.03 -2.01 5.96
CA THR A 111 8.37 -2.61 6.01
C THR A 111 8.51 -3.53 4.80
N LYS A 112 9.50 -3.25 3.94
CA LYS A 112 9.82 -4.06 2.77
C LYS A 112 10.72 -5.24 3.13
N ALA A 113 10.77 -6.23 2.24
CA ALA A 113 11.58 -7.44 2.44
C ALA A 113 13.09 -7.15 2.63
N ASP A 114 13.60 -6.06 2.05
CA ASP A 114 14.99 -5.61 2.21
C ASP A 114 15.26 -4.84 3.51
N GLY A 115 14.23 -4.69 4.37
CA GLY A 115 14.30 -3.93 5.62
C GLY A 115 14.03 -2.45 5.48
N THR A 116 13.77 -1.94 4.27
CA THR A 116 13.39 -0.53 4.06
C THR A 116 12.08 -0.24 4.79
N VAL A 117 12.08 0.83 5.59
CA VAL A 117 10.90 1.32 6.30
C VAL A 117 10.37 2.56 5.61
N MET A 118 9.06 2.61 5.44
CA MET A 118 8.32 3.77 4.95
C MET A 118 7.13 4.03 5.86
N TYR A 119 6.55 5.22 5.73
CA TYR A 119 5.31 5.59 6.40
C TYR A 119 4.26 6.01 5.39
N GLU A 120 3.02 5.71 5.71
CA GLU A 120 1.86 6.12 4.95
C GLU A 120 0.96 6.99 5.82
N ALA A 121 0.41 8.02 5.22
CA ALA A 121 -0.63 8.85 5.79
C ALA A 121 -1.79 8.96 4.80
N GLU A 122 -2.97 8.46 5.19
CA GLU A 122 -4.18 8.66 4.39
C GLU A 122 -4.72 10.08 4.61
N VAL A 123 -4.74 10.88 3.54
CA VAL A 123 -5.22 12.26 3.54
C VAL A 123 -6.12 12.48 2.34
N ASP A 124 -7.36 12.90 2.58
CA ASP A 124 -8.32 13.23 1.52
C ASP A 124 -8.54 12.09 0.50
N GLY A 125 -8.57 10.82 1.00
CA GLY A 125 -8.76 9.61 0.18
C GLY A 125 -7.56 9.26 -0.70
N LYS A 126 -6.37 9.70 -0.31
CA LYS A 126 -5.09 9.38 -0.98
C LYS A 126 -4.07 8.93 0.04
N ASP A 127 -3.25 7.97 -0.36
CA ASP A 127 -2.15 7.47 0.44
C ASP A 127 -0.88 8.25 0.10
N VAL A 128 -0.43 9.03 1.06
CA VAL A 128 0.80 9.84 0.94
C VAL A 128 1.94 9.08 1.59
N ILE A 129 2.96 8.73 0.80
CA ILE A 129 4.07 7.86 1.20
C ILE A 129 5.31 8.68 1.50
N PHE A 130 5.96 8.31 2.60
CA PHE A 130 7.17 8.95 3.12
C PHE A 130 8.26 7.91 3.38
N ASP A 131 9.52 8.32 3.32
CA ASP A 131 10.63 7.47 3.77
C ASP A 131 10.70 7.38 5.31
N SER A 132 11.66 6.63 5.82
CA SER A 132 11.85 6.41 7.26
C SER A 132 12.11 7.68 8.06
N ASN A 133 12.57 8.76 7.42
CA ASN A 133 12.81 10.06 8.03
C ASN A 133 11.60 11.01 7.90
N GLY A 134 10.51 10.56 7.28
CA GLY A 134 9.32 11.37 7.03
C GLY A 134 9.44 12.32 5.83
N LYS A 135 10.40 12.08 4.92
CA LYS A 135 10.51 12.80 3.66
C LYS A 135 9.49 12.27 2.66
N PHE A 136 8.75 13.17 2.03
CA PHE A 136 7.78 12.82 0.99
C PHE A 136 8.42 12.06 -0.17
N LEU A 137 7.78 11.00 -0.59
CA LEU A 137 8.17 10.18 -1.75
C LEU A 137 7.16 10.28 -2.89
N LYS A 138 5.89 9.98 -2.64
CA LYS A 138 4.84 9.93 -3.65
C LYS A 138 3.43 9.96 -3.05
N VAL A 139 2.44 10.15 -3.92
CA VAL A 139 1.02 9.95 -3.60
C VAL A 139 0.51 8.77 -4.41
N MET A 140 -0.27 7.91 -3.76
CA MET A 140 -1.01 6.83 -4.40
C MET A 140 -2.51 7.09 -4.25
N LYS A 141 -3.32 6.53 -5.14
CA LYS A 141 -4.77 6.49 -4.91
C LYS A 141 -5.04 5.40 -3.88
N GLY A 142 -5.76 5.75 -2.83
CA GLY A 142 -6.31 4.79 -1.89
C GLY A 142 -7.48 4.01 -2.49
#